data_db7a3e7af917c16a0496e51e1f1a91b9
#
_entry.id   db7a3e7af917c16a0496e51e1f1a91b9
#
_cell.length_a   1.000
_cell.length_b   1.000
_cell.length_c   1.000
_cell.angle_alpha   90.00
_cell.angle_beta   90.00
_cell.angle_gamma   90.00
#
_symmetry.space_group_name_H-M   'P 1'
#
loop_
_entity.id
_entity.type
_entity.pdbx_description
1 polymer ?
#
loop_
_entity_poly.entity_id
_entity_poly.type
_entity_poly.pdbx_seq_one_letter_code
_entity_poly.pdbx_strand_id
1 'polypeptide(L)'
;MYVSKIFQSLPIKKKYIRKLVFTSIFKSKHWVQKNDNLKIINTSVSGHGSNTETLQSKNLINCMIKFIDKFNINSILDMPCGDFLWMNQVMKIRPEIRYQGIDIVNQIIKNNKNKYIHKNIEFECEDILNFKTDKKFDLLLMRDFFIHINNSEIQIILDKIKKLNINYFATESYSVEKNFDVLTGKHRKINLKINPFNLSNLIYSFNDFEKDKNILFFRNCI
;
A
#
# COMPACT_ATOMS: atom_id res chain seq x y z
N MET A 1 24.56 7.65 5.04
CA MET A 1 23.73 8.89 5.02
C MET A 1 24.00 9.82 3.85
N TYR A 2 25.02 9.61 3.02
CA TYR A 2 25.40 10.47 1.86
C TYR A 2 24.83 10.03 0.50
N VAL A 3 24.42 8.78 0.36
CA VAL A 3 23.99 8.19 -0.93
C VAL A 3 22.71 8.81 -1.48
N SER A 4 21.76 9.22 -0.60
CA SER A 4 20.44 9.71 -1.05
C SER A 4 20.45 11.12 -1.68
N LYS A 5 21.40 12.00 -1.30
CA LYS A 5 21.47 13.36 -1.87
C LYS A 5 22.16 13.39 -3.26
N ILE A 6 23.15 12.50 -3.48
CA ILE A 6 23.90 12.45 -4.74
C ILE A 6 23.03 11.92 -5.88
N PHE A 7 22.16 10.94 -5.61
CA PHE A 7 21.28 10.36 -6.65
C PHE A 7 20.12 11.26 -7.10
N GLN A 8 19.75 12.29 -6.33
CA GLN A 8 18.71 13.24 -6.74
C GLN A 8 19.18 14.27 -7.76
N SER A 9 20.48 14.50 -7.90
CA SER A 9 21.11 15.45 -8.86
C SER A 9 21.49 14.82 -10.20
N LEU A 10 21.46 13.49 -10.31
CA LEU A 10 21.78 12.80 -11.57
C LEU A 10 20.51 12.70 -12.44
N PRO A 11 20.64 12.79 -13.79
CA PRO A 11 19.53 12.64 -14.73
C PRO A 11 19.01 11.19 -14.83
N ILE A 12 19.32 10.36 -13.85
CA ILE A 12 18.75 9.02 -13.69
C ILE A 12 17.25 9.20 -13.47
N LYS A 13 16.45 8.63 -14.37
CA LYS A 13 14.98 8.70 -14.29
C LYS A 13 14.54 8.34 -12.87
N LYS A 14 13.76 9.18 -12.22
CA LYS A 14 13.24 9.02 -10.82
C LYS A 14 12.66 7.61 -10.55
N LYS A 15 12.13 6.95 -11.58
CA LYS A 15 11.71 5.54 -11.58
C LYS A 15 12.78 4.58 -11.06
N TYR A 16 14.02 4.70 -11.53
CA TYR A 16 15.11 3.81 -11.14
C TYR A 16 15.50 4.02 -9.67
N ILE A 17 15.45 5.26 -9.20
CA ILE A 17 15.76 5.59 -7.80
C ILE A 17 14.76 4.93 -6.86
N ARG A 18 13.44 5.04 -7.11
CA ARG A 18 12.41 4.38 -6.30
C ARG A 18 12.60 2.87 -6.28
N LYS A 19 12.82 2.27 -7.46
CA LYS A 19 13.05 0.82 -7.57
C LYS A 19 14.26 0.38 -6.76
N LEU A 20 15.38 1.10 -6.83
CA LEU A 20 16.60 0.80 -6.07
C LEU A 20 16.34 0.95 -4.57
N VAL A 21 15.69 2.02 -4.13
CA VAL A 21 15.38 2.28 -2.71
C VAL A 21 14.53 1.15 -2.13
N PHE A 22 13.36 0.85 -2.72
CA PHE A 22 12.46 -0.17 -2.18
C PHE A 22 13.03 -1.59 -2.34
N THR A 23 13.79 -1.88 -3.40
CA THR A 23 14.50 -3.16 -3.53
C THR A 23 15.58 -3.32 -2.45
N SER A 24 16.31 -2.25 -2.11
CA SER A 24 17.30 -2.27 -1.03
C SER A 24 16.64 -2.49 0.33
N ILE A 25 15.54 -1.80 0.63
CA ILE A 25 14.75 -1.97 1.85
C ILE A 25 14.28 -3.42 1.98
N PHE A 26 13.73 -3.99 0.90
CA PHE A 26 13.30 -5.39 0.87
C PHE A 26 14.46 -6.36 1.12
N LYS A 27 15.59 -6.20 0.40
CA LYS A 27 16.76 -7.08 0.53
C LYS A 27 17.40 -7.02 1.92
N SER A 28 17.44 -5.84 2.53
CA SER A 28 17.98 -5.65 3.88
C SER A 28 17.02 -6.12 4.99
N LYS A 29 15.79 -6.54 4.62
CA LYS A 29 14.72 -6.88 5.58
C LYS A 29 14.46 -5.76 6.59
N HIS A 30 14.57 -4.49 6.14
CA HIS A 30 14.51 -3.31 7.01
C HIS A 30 13.20 -3.21 7.79
N TRP A 31 12.08 -3.67 7.21
CA TRP A 31 10.76 -3.64 7.85
C TRP A 31 10.43 -4.88 8.68
N VAL A 32 11.28 -5.92 8.62
CA VAL A 32 11.10 -7.13 9.42
C VAL A 32 11.60 -6.86 10.84
N GLN A 33 10.71 -6.94 11.83
CA GLN A 33 11.11 -6.82 13.24
C GLN A 33 11.97 -8.02 13.64
N LYS A 34 13.18 -7.75 14.12
CA LYS A 34 14.06 -8.73 14.74
C LYS A 34 13.69 -8.84 16.21
N ASN A 35 12.82 -9.75 16.58
CA ASN A 35 12.68 -10.20 17.96
C ASN A 35 13.44 -11.52 18.11
N ASP A 36 14.53 -11.51 18.85
CA ASP A 36 15.48 -12.60 19.01
C ASP A 36 14.90 -13.87 19.68
N ASN A 37 13.66 -13.85 20.16
CA ASN A 37 13.07 -14.95 20.96
C ASN A 37 11.75 -15.54 20.45
N LEU A 38 11.25 -15.17 19.29
CA LEU A 38 10.04 -15.78 18.73
C LEU A 38 10.38 -16.45 17.39
N LYS A 39 10.26 -17.77 17.34
CA LYS A 39 10.08 -18.52 16.08
C LYS A 39 8.78 -18.01 15.43
N ILE A 40 8.84 -16.92 14.69
CA ILE A 40 7.70 -16.36 14.01
C ILE A 40 7.53 -17.13 12.71
N ILE A 41 6.58 -18.06 12.70
CA ILE A 41 6.19 -18.94 11.59
C ILE A 41 5.50 -18.10 10.55
N ASN A 42 5.47 -16.99 10.22
CA ASN A 42 4.87 -16.20 9.12
C ASN A 42 5.14 -14.69 9.25
N THR A 43 6.41 -14.30 9.32
CA THR A 43 6.77 -12.88 9.27
C THR A 43 6.58 -12.32 7.89
N SER A 44 5.74 -11.29 7.78
CA SER A 44 5.62 -10.50 6.58
C SER A 44 6.92 -9.76 6.30
N VAL A 45 7.40 -9.81 5.06
CA VAL A 45 8.52 -8.99 4.60
C VAL A 45 8.09 -7.54 4.33
N SER A 46 6.79 -7.29 4.30
CA SER A 46 6.17 -5.96 4.12
C SER A 46 5.97 -5.21 5.45
N GLY A 47 6.39 -5.80 6.58
CA GLY A 47 6.35 -5.17 7.90
C GLY A 47 5.32 -5.77 8.85
N HIS A 48 5.37 -5.30 10.11
CA HIS A 48 4.56 -5.82 11.22
C HIS A 48 3.06 -5.75 10.96
N GLY A 49 2.57 -4.66 10.39
CA GLY A 49 1.15 -4.46 10.08
C GLY A 49 0.58 -5.41 9.04
N SER A 50 1.42 -6.16 8.32
CA SER A 50 1.01 -7.17 7.34
C SER A 50 1.12 -8.62 7.86
N ASN A 51 1.55 -8.82 9.11
CA ASN A 51 1.67 -10.13 9.73
C ASN A 51 0.29 -10.64 10.19
N THR A 52 -0.19 -11.75 9.63
CA THR A 52 -1.54 -12.31 9.84
C THR A 52 -1.82 -12.79 11.26
N GLU A 53 -0.80 -13.05 12.06
CA GLU A 53 -0.95 -13.54 13.44
C GLU A 53 -1.26 -12.42 14.44
N THR A 54 -1.11 -11.16 14.05
CA THR A 54 -1.38 -10.03 14.93
C THR A 54 -2.88 -9.72 15.03
N LEU A 55 -3.32 -9.23 16.20
CA LEU A 55 -4.69 -8.74 16.39
C LEU A 55 -5.01 -7.61 15.39
N GLN A 56 -4.03 -6.73 15.11
CA GLN A 56 -4.14 -5.67 14.14
C GLN A 56 -4.53 -6.20 12.75
N SER A 57 -3.83 -7.21 12.25
CA SER A 57 -4.12 -7.78 10.92
C SER A 57 -5.46 -8.52 10.89
N LYS A 58 -5.85 -9.22 11.96
CA LYS A 58 -7.16 -9.85 12.05
C LYS A 58 -8.29 -8.83 11.98
N ASN A 59 -8.15 -7.69 12.68
CA ASN A 59 -9.12 -6.61 12.61
C ASN A 59 -9.16 -5.92 11.26
N LEU A 60 -7.99 -5.69 10.64
CA LEU A 60 -7.88 -5.17 9.29
C LEU A 60 -8.65 -6.05 8.28
N ILE A 61 -8.44 -7.37 8.33
CA ILE A 61 -9.15 -8.35 7.49
C ILE A 61 -10.67 -8.23 7.71
N ASN A 62 -11.13 -8.25 8.96
CA ASN A 62 -12.55 -8.13 9.28
C ASN A 62 -13.16 -6.81 8.78
N CYS A 63 -12.45 -5.70 8.93
CA CYS A 63 -12.91 -4.40 8.45
C CYS A 63 -12.95 -4.32 6.93
N MET A 64 -11.96 -4.92 6.25
CA MET A 64 -11.97 -5.03 4.78
C MET A 64 -13.15 -5.86 4.28
N ILE A 65 -13.46 -7.00 4.90
CA ILE A 65 -14.63 -7.82 4.55
C ILE A 65 -15.93 -7.02 4.73
N LYS A 66 -16.09 -6.31 5.87
CA LYS A 66 -17.26 -5.44 6.09
C LYS A 66 -17.40 -4.35 5.03
N PHE A 67 -16.29 -3.74 4.60
CA PHE A 67 -16.31 -2.74 3.54
C PHE A 67 -16.70 -3.38 2.19
N ILE A 68 -16.09 -4.50 1.84
CA ILE A 68 -16.37 -5.28 0.62
C ILE A 68 -17.86 -5.59 0.54
N ASP A 69 -18.43 -6.14 1.60
CA ASP A 69 -19.85 -6.54 1.64
C ASP A 69 -20.78 -5.32 1.56
N LYS A 70 -20.48 -4.27 2.33
CA LYS A 70 -21.30 -3.04 2.40
C LYS A 70 -21.37 -2.31 1.06
N PHE A 71 -20.26 -2.30 0.29
CA PHE A 71 -20.16 -1.52 -0.95
C PHE A 71 -20.14 -2.39 -2.21
N ASN A 72 -20.41 -3.69 -2.10
CA ASN A 72 -20.46 -4.65 -3.21
C ASN A 72 -19.19 -4.61 -4.07
N ILE A 73 -18.02 -4.72 -3.41
CA ILE A 73 -16.72 -4.70 -4.09
C ILE A 73 -16.46 -6.04 -4.77
N ASN A 74 -16.31 -6.05 -6.08
CA ASN A 74 -16.04 -7.22 -6.90
C ASN A 74 -14.64 -7.20 -7.52
N SER A 75 -13.92 -6.08 -7.41
CA SER A 75 -12.58 -5.93 -7.97
C SER A 75 -11.70 -5.00 -7.15
N ILE A 76 -10.47 -5.46 -6.86
CA ILE A 76 -9.49 -4.73 -6.05
C ILE A 76 -8.20 -4.57 -6.85
N LEU A 77 -7.70 -3.33 -6.94
CA LEU A 77 -6.34 -2.99 -7.35
C LEU A 77 -5.55 -2.60 -6.11
N ASP A 78 -4.47 -3.31 -5.82
CA ASP A 78 -3.64 -3.12 -4.61
C ASP A 78 -2.24 -2.65 -4.99
N MET A 79 -1.87 -1.44 -4.62
CA MET A 79 -0.61 -0.79 -5.01
C MET A 79 -0.02 0.06 -3.87
N PRO A 80 1.11 -0.33 -3.27
CA PRO A 80 1.87 -1.57 -3.47
C PRO A 80 1.24 -2.75 -2.73
N CYS A 81 1.21 -3.92 -3.36
CA CYS A 81 0.61 -5.11 -2.78
C CYS A 81 1.50 -5.83 -1.74
N GLY A 82 2.81 -5.52 -1.71
CA GLY A 82 3.76 -6.20 -0.84
C GLY A 82 3.74 -7.72 -1.03
N ASP A 83 3.94 -8.47 0.06
CA ASP A 83 3.97 -9.94 0.04
C ASP A 83 2.59 -10.62 0.03
N PHE A 84 1.51 -9.84 -0.10
CA PHE A 84 0.13 -10.32 -0.19
C PHE A 84 -0.35 -11.15 1.01
N LEU A 85 0.38 -11.20 2.11
CA LEU A 85 0.14 -12.16 3.18
C LEU A 85 -1.23 -11.95 3.86
N TRP A 86 -1.55 -10.72 4.28
CA TRP A 86 -2.83 -10.41 4.91
C TRP A 86 -4.00 -10.35 3.91
N MET A 87 -3.76 -9.78 2.71
CA MET A 87 -4.77 -9.70 1.66
C MET A 87 -5.17 -11.08 1.15
N ASN A 88 -4.24 -12.05 1.15
CA ASN A 88 -4.57 -13.44 0.83
C ASN A 88 -5.65 -14.04 1.77
N GLN A 89 -5.72 -13.60 3.04
CA GLN A 89 -6.80 -14.03 3.93
C GLN A 89 -8.16 -13.43 3.52
N VAL A 90 -8.17 -12.16 3.09
CA VAL A 90 -9.36 -11.53 2.50
C VAL A 90 -9.82 -12.31 1.27
N MET A 91 -8.90 -12.63 0.36
CA MET A 91 -9.20 -13.36 -0.88
C MET A 91 -9.62 -14.82 -0.64
N LYS A 92 -9.22 -15.45 0.46
CA LYS A 92 -9.75 -16.77 0.86
C LYS A 92 -11.20 -16.71 1.33
N ILE A 93 -11.61 -15.60 1.95
CA ILE A 93 -12.99 -15.39 2.43
C ILE A 93 -13.90 -14.92 1.28
N ARG A 94 -13.34 -14.20 0.32
CA ARG A 94 -14.05 -13.67 -0.87
C ARG A 94 -13.34 -14.07 -2.17
N PRO A 95 -13.31 -15.38 -2.52
CA PRO A 95 -12.55 -15.89 -3.64
C PRO A 95 -13.10 -15.47 -5.02
N GLU A 96 -14.33 -14.98 -5.06
CA GLU A 96 -14.98 -14.44 -6.25
C GLU A 96 -14.40 -13.10 -6.71
N ILE A 97 -13.78 -12.32 -5.82
CA ILE A 97 -13.25 -10.99 -6.11
C ILE A 97 -12.09 -11.11 -7.10
N ARG A 98 -12.10 -10.26 -8.12
CA ARG A 98 -10.93 -10.06 -9.01
C ARG A 98 -9.91 -9.15 -8.33
N TYR A 99 -8.70 -9.67 -8.14
CA TYR A 99 -7.60 -8.95 -7.50
C TYR A 99 -6.42 -8.77 -8.46
N GLN A 100 -5.88 -7.55 -8.49
CA GLN A 100 -4.60 -7.24 -9.14
C GLN A 100 -3.67 -6.55 -8.16
N GLY A 101 -2.53 -7.20 -7.86
CA GLY A 101 -1.48 -6.66 -7.00
C GLY A 101 -0.32 -6.10 -7.82
N ILE A 102 0.06 -4.86 -7.54
CA ILE A 102 1.18 -4.17 -8.19
C ILE A 102 2.25 -3.87 -7.14
N ASP A 103 3.52 -4.15 -7.46
CA ASP A 103 4.65 -3.73 -6.63
C ASP A 103 5.87 -3.42 -7.50
N ILE A 104 6.72 -2.48 -7.07
CA ILE A 104 7.93 -2.08 -7.78
C ILE A 104 9.07 -3.10 -7.60
N VAL A 105 9.01 -3.93 -6.54
CA VAL A 105 10.04 -4.91 -6.18
C VAL A 105 9.80 -6.23 -6.92
N ASN A 106 10.56 -6.47 -7.97
CA ASN A 106 10.40 -7.65 -8.83
C ASN A 106 10.43 -8.98 -8.06
N GLN A 107 11.26 -9.11 -7.01
CA GLN A 107 11.35 -10.34 -6.23
C GLN A 107 10.07 -10.63 -5.44
N ILE A 108 9.41 -9.60 -4.91
CA ILE A 108 8.10 -9.71 -4.24
C ILE A 108 7.08 -10.29 -5.22
N ILE A 109 6.96 -9.68 -6.40
CA ILE A 109 6.01 -10.13 -7.44
C ILE A 109 6.29 -11.56 -7.91
N LYS A 110 7.56 -11.89 -8.13
CA LYS A 110 7.95 -13.27 -8.50
C LYS A 110 7.55 -14.28 -7.42
N ASN A 111 7.80 -13.95 -6.15
CA ASN A 111 7.42 -14.80 -5.03
C ASN A 111 5.89 -14.96 -4.93
N ASN A 112 5.13 -13.85 -5.10
CA ASN A 112 3.68 -13.87 -5.05
C ASN A 112 3.08 -14.72 -6.17
N LYS A 113 3.55 -14.57 -7.41
CA LYS A 113 3.12 -15.39 -8.57
C LYS A 113 3.34 -16.89 -8.35
N ASN A 114 4.45 -17.27 -7.71
CA ASN A 114 4.76 -18.67 -7.44
C ASN A 114 3.94 -19.25 -6.29
N LYS A 115 3.61 -18.41 -5.28
CA LYS A 115 2.97 -18.86 -4.04
C LYS A 115 1.44 -18.81 -4.09
N TYR A 116 0.87 -17.83 -4.79
CA TYR A 116 -0.56 -17.54 -4.77
C TYR A 116 -1.18 -17.72 -6.15
N ILE A 117 -1.39 -19.00 -6.53
CA ILE A 117 -1.95 -19.37 -7.83
C ILE A 117 -3.48 -19.45 -7.68
N HIS A 118 -4.20 -18.52 -8.29
CA HIS A 118 -5.67 -18.51 -8.33
C HIS A 118 -6.16 -17.74 -9.57
N LYS A 119 -7.25 -18.22 -10.19
CA LYS A 119 -7.77 -17.64 -11.45
C LYS A 119 -8.17 -16.15 -11.37
N ASN A 120 -8.52 -15.68 -10.18
CA ASN A 120 -8.95 -14.30 -9.94
C ASN A 120 -7.85 -13.40 -9.36
N ILE A 121 -6.60 -13.90 -9.23
CA ILE A 121 -5.47 -13.17 -8.63
C ILE A 121 -4.37 -12.99 -9.67
N GLU A 122 -4.02 -11.73 -9.93
CA GLU A 122 -2.95 -11.35 -10.84
C GLU A 122 -1.91 -10.48 -10.09
N PHE A 123 -0.64 -10.62 -10.46
CA PHE A 123 0.45 -9.79 -9.94
C PHE A 123 1.29 -9.22 -11.07
N GLU A 124 1.67 -7.94 -10.95
CA GLU A 124 2.48 -7.25 -11.95
C GLU A 124 3.58 -6.42 -11.29
N CYS A 125 4.79 -6.41 -11.89
CA CYS A 125 5.90 -5.60 -11.40
C CYS A 125 5.94 -4.26 -12.14
N GLU A 126 5.42 -3.22 -11.52
CA GLU A 126 5.47 -1.87 -12.10
C GLU A 126 5.60 -0.79 -11.01
N ASP A 127 6.15 0.36 -11.42
CA ASP A 127 6.15 1.56 -10.60
C ASP A 127 4.77 2.23 -10.67
N ILE A 128 4.18 2.49 -9.51
CA ILE A 128 2.87 3.10 -9.36
C ILE A 128 2.73 4.43 -10.15
N LEU A 129 3.81 5.19 -10.27
CA LEU A 129 3.81 6.43 -11.06
C LEU A 129 3.76 6.20 -12.58
N ASN A 130 4.07 5.00 -13.05
CA ASN A 130 4.01 4.65 -14.47
C ASN A 130 2.86 3.70 -14.80
N PHE A 131 2.28 3.05 -13.80
CA PHE A 131 1.19 2.12 -13.99
C PHE A 131 0.03 2.76 -14.77
N LYS A 132 -0.47 2.06 -15.76
CA LYS A 132 -1.62 2.44 -16.59
C LYS A 132 -2.54 1.24 -16.73
N THR A 133 -3.82 1.47 -16.72
CA THR A 133 -4.82 0.42 -16.95
C THR A 133 -6.09 1.03 -17.53
N ASP A 134 -6.71 0.34 -18.46
CA ASP A 134 -8.05 0.62 -18.95
C ASP A 134 -9.11 -0.24 -18.22
N LYS A 135 -8.64 -1.17 -17.36
CA LYS A 135 -9.53 -2.00 -16.53
C LYS A 135 -10.23 -1.11 -15.50
N LYS A 136 -11.52 -1.36 -15.29
CA LYS A 136 -12.27 -0.78 -14.16
C LYS A 136 -12.04 -1.60 -12.91
N PHE A 137 -11.86 -0.90 -11.77
CA PHE A 137 -11.81 -1.51 -10.43
C PHE A 137 -12.81 -0.84 -9.50
N ASP A 138 -13.37 -1.61 -8.56
CA ASP A 138 -14.24 -1.04 -7.54
C ASP A 138 -13.42 -0.36 -6.45
N LEU A 139 -12.31 -0.96 -6.02
CA LEU A 139 -11.45 -0.45 -4.96
C LEU A 139 -9.99 -0.38 -5.41
N LEU A 140 -9.36 0.79 -5.24
CA LEU A 140 -7.91 0.93 -5.16
C LEU A 140 -7.49 0.94 -3.69
N LEU A 141 -6.60 0.03 -3.31
CA LEU A 141 -5.98 -0.01 -1.99
C LEU A 141 -4.52 0.44 -2.09
N MET A 142 -4.13 1.39 -1.23
CA MET A 142 -2.76 1.86 -1.09
C MET A 142 -2.42 1.92 0.39
N ARG A 143 -1.97 0.82 0.97
CA ARG A 143 -1.71 0.72 2.41
C ARG A 143 -0.21 0.77 2.73
N ASP A 144 0.12 1.53 3.79
CA ASP A 144 1.49 1.69 4.30
C ASP A 144 2.49 2.16 3.23
N PHE A 145 2.02 3.04 2.33
CA PHE A 145 2.80 3.53 1.19
C PHE A 145 3.12 5.03 1.27
N PHE A 146 2.12 5.87 1.49
CA PHE A 146 2.32 7.31 1.51
C PHE A 146 3.23 7.79 2.64
N ILE A 147 3.32 7.03 3.71
CA ILE A 147 4.26 7.27 4.82
C ILE A 147 5.73 7.15 4.40
N HIS A 148 6.03 6.56 3.23
CA HIS A 148 7.38 6.26 2.75
C HIS A 148 7.82 7.07 1.53
N ILE A 149 6.98 7.95 0.99
CA ILE A 149 7.31 8.75 -0.21
C ILE A 149 7.16 10.24 0.06
N ASN A 150 7.87 11.08 -0.70
CA ASN A 150 7.84 12.52 -0.53
C ASN A 150 6.48 13.13 -0.97
N ASN A 151 6.19 14.33 -0.45
CA ASN A 151 4.90 14.98 -0.68
C ASN A 151 4.62 15.27 -2.16
N SER A 152 5.63 15.59 -2.95
CA SER A 152 5.46 15.85 -4.39
C SER A 152 5.06 14.58 -5.17
N GLU A 153 5.61 13.43 -4.82
CA GLU A 153 5.22 12.15 -5.41
C GLU A 153 3.81 11.75 -4.98
N ILE A 154 3.41 12.00 -3.72
CA ILE A 154 2.03 11.78 -3.27
C ILE A 154 1.06 12.60 -4.13
N GLN A 155 1.33 13.89 -4.34
CA GLN A 155 0.44 14.73 -5.14
C GLN A 155 0.27 14.20 -6.56
N ILE A 156 1.36 13.79 -7.22
CA ILE A 156 1.31 13.18 -8.56
C ILE A 156 0.45 11.90 -8.56
N ILE A 157 0.56 11.07 -7.51
CA ILE A 157 -0.22 9.84 -7.38
C ILE A 157 -1.70 10.16 -7.17
N LEU A 158 -2.04 11.11 -6.30
CA LEU A 158 -3.42 11.52 -6.07
C LEU A 158 -4.07 12.07 -7.35
N ASP A 159 -3.36 12.90 -8.11
CA ASP A 159 -3.84 13.40 -9.40
C ASP A 159 -4.00 12.29 -10.46
N LYS A 160 -3.20 11.24 -10.35
CA LYS A 160 -3.34 10.05 -11.19
C LYS A 160 -4.56 9.21 -10.79
N ILE A 161 -4.80 9.02 -9.48
CA ILE A 161 -5.94 8.27 -8.96
C ILE A 161 -7.25 8.86 -9.48
N LYS A 162 -7.38 10.19 -9.54
CA LYS A 162 -8.55 10.89 -10.10
C LYS A 162 -8.88 10.48 -11.53
N LYS A 163 -7.86 10.10 -12.31
CA LYS A 163 -8.00 9.72 -13.73
C LYS A 163 -8.21 8.23 -13.95
N LEU A 164 -8.05 7.41 -12.90
CA LEU A 164 -8.28 5.98 -12.98
C LEU A 164 -9.78 5.68 -12.89
N ASN A 165 -10.23 4.68 -13.63
CA ASN A 165 -11.61 4.20 -13.56
C ASN A 165 -11.83 3.32 -12.32
N ILE A 166 -11.94 3.98 -11.16
CA ILE A 166 -12.03 3.37 -9.82
C ILE A 166 -13.23 3.98 -9.09
N ASN A 167 -14.02 3.18 -8.36
CA ASN A 167 -15.15 3.68 -7.59
C ASN A 167 -14.72 4.21 -6.20
N TYR A 168 -13.79 3.49 -5.54
CA TYR A 168 -13.35 3.80 -4.17
C TYR A 168 -11.83 3.75 -4.06
N PHE A 169 -11.29 4.59 -3.19
CA PHE A 169 -9.87 4.64 -2.84
C PHE A 169 -9.69 4.46 -1.34
N ALA A 170 -8.82 3.52 -0.92
CA ALA A 170 -8.51 3.27 0.48
C ALA A 170 -7.02 3.44 0.77
N THR A 171 -6.70 4.11 1.89
CA THR A 171 -5.32 4.33 2.32
C THR A 171 -5.25 4.59 3.83
N GLU A 172 -4.05 4.46 4.42
CA GLU A 172 -3.80 4.87 5.79
C GLU A 172 -3.72 6.39 5.94
N SER A 173 -4.08 6.88 7.13
CA SER A 173 -3.87 8.26 7.54
C SER A 173 -3.75 8.36 9.05
N TYR A 174 -2.91 9.27 9.53
CA TYR A 174 -2.66 9.50 10.95
C TYR A 174 -3.29 10.82 11.41
N SER A 175 -3.60 10.92 12.70
CA SER A 175 -4.17 12.14 13.30
C SER A 175 -3.05 13.11 13.74
N VAL A 176 -2.16 13.47 12.79
CA VAL A 176 -1.15 14.52 13.04
C VAL A 176 -1.66 15.88 12.59
N GLU A 177 -1.24 16.93 13.29
CA GLU A 177 -1.69 18.31 13.02
C GLU A 177 -0.97 18.96 11.84
N LYS A 178 0.22 18.45 11.47
CA LYS A 178 1.05 18.97 10.38
C LYS A 178 1.72 17.87 9.61
N ASN A 179 1.73 17.98 8.29
CA ASN A 179 2.49 17.10 7.41
C ASN A 179 3.91 17.64 7.21
N PHE A 180 4.89 16.78 7.44
CA PHE A 180 6.28 17.06 7.11
C PHE A 180 6.65 16.26 5.84
N ASP A 181 7.61 16.77 5.07
CA ASP A 181 8.14 16.04 3.92
C ASP A 181 9.26 15.07 4.33
N VAL A 182 9.45 14.01 3.55
CA VAL A 182 10.52 13.04 3.73
C VAL A 182 11.12 12.64 2.39
N LEU A 183 12.35 12.16 2.41
CA LEU A 183 12.93 11.49 1.26
C LEU A 183 12.26 10.13 1.07
N THR A 184 11.96 9.78 -0.18
CA THR A 184 11.40 8.48 -0.55
C THR A 184 12.23 7.33 0.02
N GLY A 185 11.55 6.38 0.68
CA GLY A 185 12.14 5.27 1.45
C GLY A 185 12.33 5.57 2.95
N LYS A 186 12.12 6.80 3.40
CA LYS A 186 12.06 7.15 4.83
C LYS A 186 10.63 6.97 5.35
N HIS A 187 10.43 7.15 6.65
CA HIS A 187 9.13 7.01 7.30
C HIS A 187 8.72 8.31 7.99
N ARG A 188 7.44 8.65 7.87
CA ARG A 188 6.76 9.65 8.72
C ARG A 188 5.28 9.32 8.85
N LYS A 189 4.63 9.78 9.92
CA LYS A 189 3.17 9.83 10.00
C LYS A 189 2.65 10.92 9.06
N ILE A 190 1.51 10.66 8.41
CA ILE A 190 0.91 11.57 7.44
C ILE A 190 -0.60 11.69 7.67
N ASN A 191 -1.14 12.90 7.56
CA ASN A 191 -2.57 13.16 7.60
C ASN A 191 -3.04 13.63 6.22
N LEU A 192 -3.73 12.74 5.50
CA LEU A 192 -4.18 13.04 4.14
C LEU A 192 -5.40 13.97 4.08
N LYS A 193 -6.04 14.25 5.22
CA LYS A 193 -7.20 15.18 5.32
C LYS A 193 -6.81 16.65 5.44
N ILE A 194 -5.53 16.94 5.71
CA ILE A 194 -5.04 18.32 5.87
C ILE A 194 -4.02 18.69 4.79
N ASN A 195 -3.67 19.98 4.75
CA ASN A 195 -2.66 20.52 3.82
C ASN A 195 -1.34 19.69 3.85
N PRO A 196 -0.74 19.41 2.68
CA PRO A 196 -1.07 19.87 1.34
C PRO A 196 -2.06 18.96 0.56
N PHE A 197 -2.57 17.88 1.13
CA PHE A 197 -3.34 16.87 0.41
C PHE A 197 -4.84 17.14 0.40
N ASN A 198 -5.42 17.54 1.54
CA ASN A 198 -6.81 17.95 1.73
C ASN A 198 -7.85 16.99 1.13
N LEU A 199 -7.62 15.66 1.28
CA LEU A 199 -8.56 14.68 0.76
C LEU A 199 -9.93 14.83 1.42
N SER A 200 -10.95 14.88 0.59
CA SER A 200 -12.37 14.97 0.93
C SER A 200 -13.13 13.71 0.48
N ASN A 201 -14.47 13.73 0.59
CA ASN A 201 -15.33 12.61 0.19
C ASN A 201 -15.07 11.30 0.95
N LEU A 202 -14.65 11.41 2.22
CA LEU A 202 -14.52 10.26 3.11
C LEU A 202 -15.91 9.63 3.32
N ILE A 203 -16.03 8.32 3.07
CA ILE A 203 -17.30 7.58 3.20
C ILE A 203 -17.27 6.52 4.28
N TYR A 204 -16.06 6.04 4.65
CA TYR A 204 -15.88 5.00 5.65
C TYR A 204 -14.47 5.09 6.26
N SER A 205 -14.34 4.72 7.53
CA SER A 205 -13.03 4.62 8.18
C SER A 205 -13.07 3.61 9.31
N PHE A 206 -11.91 3.04 9.64
CA PHE A 206 -11.72 2.27 10.86
C PHE A 206 -10.31 2.50 11.42
N ASN A 207 -10.15 2.28 12.74
CA ASN A 207 -8.86 2.36 13.41
C ASN A 207 -8.01 1.12 13.08
N ASP A 208 -6.76 1.30 12.68
CA ASP A 208 -5.82 0.20 12.34
C ASP A 208 -5.11 -0.36 13.59
N PHE A 209 -5.70 -0.22 14.78
CA PHE A 209 -5.15 -0.68 16.07
C PHE A 209 -3.74 -0.14 16.42
N GLU A 210 -3.23 0.78 15.63
CA GLU A 210 -2.08 1.61 15.96
C GLU A 210 -2.60 2.97 16.44
N LYS A 211 -2.00 3.51 17.50
CA LYS A 211 -2.39 4.83 18.01
C LYS A 211 -2.37 5.86 16.89
N ASP A 212 -3.48 6.58 16.74
CA ASP A 212 -3.69 7.66 15.78
C ASP A 212 -3.69 7.24 14.29
N LYS A 213 -3.64 5.94 13.97
CA LYS A 213 -3.70 5.42 12.60
C LYS A 213 -5.11 4.95 12.25
N ASN A 214 -5.60 5.41 11.10
CA ASN A 214 -6.87 4.96 10.53
C ASN A 214 -6.68 4.53 9.09
N ILE A 215 -7.47 3.57 8.64
CA ILE A 215 -7.68 3.29 7.22
C ILE A 215 -8.89 4.09 6.78
N LEU A 216 -8.71 4.94 5.80
CA LEU A 216 -9.72 5.85 5.26
C LEU A 216 -10.15 5.38 3.88
N PHE A 217 -11.45 5.39 3.63
CA PHE A 217 -12.03 5.04 2.34
C PHE A 217 -12.75 6.25 1.76
N PHE A 218 -12.36 6.63 0.58
CA PHE A 218 -12.90 7.78 -0.16
C PHE A 218 -13.69 7.31 -1.37
N ARG A 219 -14.75 8.02 -1.74
CA ARG A 219 -15.32 7.89 -3.08
C ARG A 219 -14.37 8.55 -4.07
N ASN A 220 -14.05 7.91 -5.18
CA ASN A 220 -13.14 8.48 -6.18
C ASN A 220 -13.80 9.63 -6.96
N CYS A 221 -14.05 10.71 -6.27
CA CYS A 221 -14.33 12.04 -6.81
C CYS A 221 -13.38 13.03 -6.11
N ILE A 222 -12.16 12.55 -5.85
CA ILE A 222 -11.15 13.26 -5.07
C ILE A 222 -10.70 14.52 -5.80
#